data_aff505a2ee9becf21f28c8a741d91de2
#
_entry.id   aff505a2ee9becf21f28c8a741d91de2
#
_cell.length_a   1.000
_cell.length_b   1.000
_cell.length_c   1.000
_cell.angle_alpha   90.00
_cell.angle_beta   90.00
_cell.angle_gamma   90.00
#
_symmetry.space_group_name_H-M   'P 1'
#
loop_
_entity.id
_entity.type
_entity.pdbx_description
1 polymer ?
#
loop_
_entity_poly.entity_id
_entity_poly.type
_entity_poly.pdbx_seq_one_letter_code
_entity_poly.pdbx_strand_id
1 'polypeptide(L)'
;RQRQMFKRDRVKEDTKITIDTSKGDKPGEGEIIISGPSVSKGYMNNPEKTEAAFFHEDGAEYRSYRSGDAGFFDGDMLFYRGRIDFQIKFNGYRIELEEINFYLTKNKLVRYGVAAPKYNKDHTVKQIVAEIELKEGVRRQYSEAALTKMIREDLAKNIMPYMIPQRYIYQDALPISQNGKVDIKAVIKEVNK
;
A
#
# COMPACT_ATOMS: atom_id res chain seq x y z
N ARG A 1 -14.07 17.81 11.62
CA ARG A 1 -14.85 16.56 11.41
C ARG A 1 -14.58 16.09 9.99
N GLN A 2 -13.73 15.10 9.80
CA GLN A 2 -13.45 14.47 8.52
C GLN A 2 -14.71 13.72 8.08
N ARG A 3 -15.32 14.12 6.96
CA ARG A 3 -16.29 13.29 6.24
C ARG A 3 -15.51 12.17 5.55
N GLN A 4 -15.38 11.03 6.21
CA GLN A 4 -15.04 9.79 5.52
C GLN A 4 -16.18 9.48 4.55
N MET A 5 -15.83 9.21 3.30
CA MET A 5 -16.80 8.85 2.26
C MET A 5 -17.24 7.40 2.55
N PHE A 6 -18.37 7.26 3.26
CA PHE A 6 -18.96 5.97 3.55
C PHE A 6 -19.74 5.52 2.32
N LYS A 7 -19.30 4.48 1.64
CA LYS A 7 -20.19 3.73 0.75
C LYS A 7 -21.14 2.92 1.64
N ARG A 8 -22.37 3.41 1.74
CA ARG A 8 -23.51 2.67 2.27
C ARG A 8 -23.98 1.72 1.18
N ASP A 9 -23.47 0.52 1.16
CA ASP A 9 -24.06 -0.53 0.34
C ASP A 9 -24.55 -1.63 1.28
N ARG A 10 -25.82 -2.03 1.13
CA ARG A 10 -26.33 -3.25 1.75
C ARG A 10 -25.55 -4.41 1.14
N VAL A 11 -24.95 -5.20 1.99
CA VAL A 11 -24.38 -6.49 1.58
C VAL A 11 -25.50 -7.32 0.96
N LYS A 12 -25.27 -7.92 -0.20
CA LYS A 12 -26.23 -8.83 -0.81
C LYS A 12 -26.54 -9.99 0.16
N GLU A 13 -27.78 -10.49 0.15
CA GLU A 13 -28.23 -11.54 1.08
C GLU A 13 -27.37 -12.82 1.02
N ASP A 14 -26.76 -13.09 -0.15
CA ASP A 14 -25.88 -14.24 -0.40
C ASP A 14 -24.39 -13.97 -0.16
N THR A 15 -24.04 -12.78 0.31
CA THR A 15 -22.64 -12.37 0.55
C THR A 15 -22.41 -12.12 2.02
N LYS A 16 -21.44 -12.81 2.60
CA LYS A 16 -20.98 -12.59 3.98
C LYS A 16 -19.72 -11.74 3.96
N ILE A 17 -19.68 -10.70 4.81
CA ILE A 17 -18.47 -9.91 5.06
C ILE A 17 -18.04 -10.14 6.50
N THR A 18 -16.76 -10.45 6.69
CA THR A 18 -16.13 -10.60 8.01
C THR A 18 -14.87 -9.76 8.08
N ILE A 19 -14.38 -9.51 9.30
CA ILE A 19 -13.14 -8.77 9.54
C ILE A 19 -12.11 -9.72 10.15
N ASP A 20 -11.00 -9.94 9.44
CA ASP A 20 -9.83 -10.64 9.98
C ASP A 20 -9.00 -9.66 10.82
N THR A 21 -9.23 -9.65 12.12
CA THR A 21 -8.58 -8.72 13.06
C THR A 21 -7.11 -9.05 13.32
N SER A 22 -6.58 -10.17 12.83
CA SER A 22 -5.17 -10.53 12.99
C SER A 22 -4.19 -9.52 12.37
N LYS A 23 -4.67 -8.73 11.41
CA LYS A 23 -3.90 -7.69 10.70
C LYS A 23 -4.34 -6.26 11.05
N GLY A 24 -5.17 -6.09 12.07
CA GLY A 24 -5.69 -4.78 12.48
C GLY A 24 -4.72 -4.03 13.39
N ASP A 25 -4.71 -2.68 13.26
CA ASP A 25 -3.93 -1.80 14.14
C ASP A 25 -4.67 -1.48 15.45
N LYS A 26 -5.99 -1.72 15.51
CA LYS A 26 -6.86 -1.45 16.67
C LYS A 26 -7.84 -2.60 16.89
N PRO A 27 -8.35 -2.76 18.12
CA PRO A 27 -9.38 -3.74 18.40
C PRO A 27 -10.59 -3.58 17.47
N GLY A 28 -11.02 -4.68 16.84
CA GLY A 28 -12.16 -4.71 15.92
C GLY A 28 -11.87 -4.23 14.49
N GLU A 29 -10.69 -3.65 14.23
CA GLU A 29 -10.23 -3.32 12.87
C GLU A 29 -9.44 -4.49 12.27
N GLY A 30 -9.49 -4.67 10.96
CA GLY A 30 -8.75 -5.73 10.27
C GLY A 30 -9.01 -5.78 8.78
N GLU A 31 -8.62 -6.88 8.17
CA GLU A 31 -8.83 -7.12 6.75
C GLU A 31 -10.30 -7.48 6.47
N ILE A 32 -10.90 -6.82 5.49
CA ILE A 32 -12.24 -7.16 5.00
C ILE A 32 -12.16 -8.44 4.19
N ILE A 33 -12.84 -9.49 4.66
CA ILE A 33 -12.99 -10.77 3.97
C ILE A 33 -14.38 -10.83 3.36
N ILE A 34 -14.45 -11.22 2.10
CA ILE A 34 -15.69 -11.34 1.34
C ILE A 34 -15.92 -12.82 1.02
N SER A 35 -17.07 -13.37 1.42
CA SER A 35 -17.43 -14.77 1.17
C SER A 35 -18.79 -14.85 0.48
N GLY A 36 -18.93 -15.72 -0.51
CA GLY A 36 -20.20 -15.89 -1.20
C GLY A 36 -20.06 -16.44 -2.63
N PRO A 37 -21.18 -16.68 -3.32
CA PRO A 37 -21.21 -17.30 -4.66
C PRO A 37 -20.59 -16.40 -5.74
N SER A 38 -20.50 -15.09 -5.50
CA SER A 38 -19.87 -14.13 -6.42
C SER A 38 -18.34 -14.08 -6.32
N VAL A 39 -17.74 -14.77 -5.34
CA VAL A 39 -16.28 -14.81 -5.18
C VAL A 39 -15.66 -15.61 -6.33
N SER A 40 -14.68 -15.00 -7.01
CA SER A 40 -13.99 -15.58 -8.16
C SER A 40 -13.29 -16.89 -7.81
N LYS A 41 -13.06 -17.74 -8.84
CA LYS A 41 -12.27 -18.96 -8.71
C LYS A 41 -10.78 -18.69 -8.48
N GLY A 42 -10.29 -17.49 -8.78
CA GLY A 42 -8.90 -17.08 -8.61
C GLY A 42 -8.38 -16.22 -9.75
N TYR A 43 -7.07 -16.03 -9.77
CA TYR A 43 -6.37 -15.31 -10.84
C TYR A 43 -5.96 -16.25 -11.95
N MET A 44 -6.21 -15.86 -13.20
CA MET A 44 -5.85 -16.67 -14.38
C MET A 44 -4.32 -16.83 -14.44
N ASN A 45 -3.87 -18.08 -14.63
CA ASN A 45 -2.45 -18.45 -14.74
C ASN A 45 -1.56 -17.96 -13.59
N ASN A 46 -2.13 -17.75 -12.39
CA ASN A 46 -1.38 -17.34 -11.21
C ASN A 46 -1.86 -18.09 -9.96
N PRO A 47 -1.46 -19.37 -9.79
CA PRO A 47 -1.89 -20.19 -8.66
C PRO A 47 -1.40 -19.65 -7.32
N GLU A 48 -0.17 -19.18 -7.25
CA GLU A 48 0.44 -18.63 -6.03
C GLU A 48 -0.36 -17.43 -5.49
N LYS A 49 -0.71 -16.48 -6.37
CA LYS A 49 -1.55 -15.33 -6.01
C LYS A 49 -2.97 -15.74 -5.67
N THR A 50 -3.46 -16.80 -6.29
CA THR A 50 -4.80 -17.36 -6.02
C THR A 50 -4.85 -17.96 -4.62
N GLU A 51 -3.89 -18.80 -4.24
CA GLU A 51 -3.82 -19.40 -2.91
C GLU A 51 -3.63 -18.36 -1.80
N ALA A 52 -2.88 -17.30 -2.06
CA ALA A 52 -2.69 -16.21 -1.10
C ALA A 52 -3.97 -15.40 -0.85
N ALA A 53 -4.82 -15.23 -1.87
CA ALA A 53 -5.98 -14.34 -1.79
C ALA A 53 -7.32 -15.07 -1.61
N PHE A 54 -7.45 -16.32 -2.06
CA PHE A 54 -8.70 -17.07 -2.02
C PHE A 54 -8.56 -18.34 -1.21
N PHE A 55 -9.50 -18.59 -0.31
CA PHE A 55 -9.48 -19.76 0.56
C PHE A 55 -10.89 -20.27 0.82
N HIS A 56 -11.00 -21.48 1.39
CA HIS A 56 -12.23 -22.00 1.95
C HIS A 56 -12.11 -22.03 3.47
N GLU A 57 -13.12 -21.54 4.16
CA GLU A 57 -13.30 -21.84 5.58
C GLU A 57 -13.82 -23.26 5.73
N ASP A 58 -13.44 -23.96 6.81
CA ASP A 58 -13.90 -25.32 7.05
C ASP A 58 -15.43 -25.36 7.14
N GLY A 59 -16.03 -26.24 6.34
CA GLY A 59 -17.50 -26.39 6.27
C GLY A 59 -18.24 -25.27 5.52
N ALA A 60 -17.54 -24.30 4.92
CA ALA A 60 -18.18 -23.24 4.13
C ALA A 60 -18.59 -23.74 2.75
N GLU A 61 -19.80 -23.37 2.32
CA GLU A 61 -20.31 -23.66 0.98
C GLU A 61 -19.57 -22.89 -0.11
N TYR A 62 -19.16 -21.64 0.20
CA TYR A 62 -18.54 -20.74 -0.76
C TYR A 62 -17.12 -20.35 -0.36
N ARG A 63 -16.34 -19.94 -1.37
CA ARG A 63 -15.01 -19.42 -1.18
C ARG A 63 -15.03 -18.05 -0.52
N SER A 64 -13.95 -17.74 0.18
CA SER A 64 -13.65 -16.45 0.78
C SER A 64 -12.50 -15.78 0.03
N TYR A 65 -12.54 -14.45 -0.03
CA TYR A 65 -11.55 -13.61 -0.68
C TYR A 65 -10.99 -12.58 0.29
N ARG A 66 -9.68 -12.56 0.43
CA ARG A 66 -8.92 -11.51 1.11
C ARG A 66 -8.87 -10.28 0.23
N SER A 67 -9.59 -9.23 0.61
CA SER A 67 -9.70 -8.03 -0.23
C SER A 67 -8.44 -7.17 -0.23
N GLY A 68 -7.61 -7.27 0.81
CA GLY A 68 -6.51 -6.36 1.09
C GLY A 68 -6.99 -4.98 1.56
N ASP A 69 -8.28 -4.81 1.80
CA ASP A 69 -8.87 -3.59 2.33
C ASP A 69 -9.01 -3.69 3.85
N ALA A 70 -8.67 -2.62 4.57
CA ALA A 70 -8.90 -2.49 6.00
C ALA A 70 -10.28 -1.94 6.30
N GLY A 71 -10.94 -2.47 7.35
CA GLY A 71 -12.22 -1.98 7.79
C GLY A 71 -12.60 -2.47 9.18
N PHE A 72 -13.77 -2.05 9.62
CA PHE A 72 -14.39 -2.48 10.87
C PHE A 72 -15.91 -2.33 10.77
N PHE A 73 -16.62 -3.03 11.64
CA PHE A 73 -18.06 -2.84 11.80
C PHE A 73 -18.34 -1.90 12.97
N ASP A 74 -19.31 -1.01 12.79
CA ASP A 74 -19.98 -0.24 13.85
C ASP A 74 -21.48 -0.53 13.74
N GLY A 75 -21.99 -1.38 14.64
CA GLY A 75 -23.29 -2.03 14.46
C GLY A 75 -23.30 -2.85 13.16
N ASP A 76 -24.32 -2.63 12.33
CA ASP A 76 -24.49 -3.31 11.03
C ASP A 76 -23.78 -2.58 9.86
N MET A 77 -23.03 -1.52 10.16
CA MET A 77 -22.37 -0.71 9.14
C MET A 77 -20.92 -1.05 8.99
N LEU A 78 -20.50 -1.40 7.78
CA LEU A 78 -19.11 -1.59 7.42
C LEU A 78 -18.43 -0.24 7.11
N PHE A 79 -17.32 0.01 7.79
CA PHE A 79 -16.49 1.19 7.61
C PHE A 79 -15.16 0.81 6.96
N TYR A 80 -14.89 1.39 5.79
CA TYR A 80 -13.63 1.23 5.08
C TYR A 80 -12.57 2.19 5.62
N ARG A 81 -11.34 1.69 5.84
CA ARG A 81 -10.20 2.45 6.38
C ARG A 81 -9.07 2.70 5.37
N GLY A 82 -9.11 2.04 4.23
CA GLY A 82 -8.05 2.09 3.23
C GLY A 82 -7.51 0.72 2.89
N ARG A 83 -6.34 0.67 2.24
CA ARG A 83 -5.67 -0.59 1.89
C ARG A 83 -4.74 -1.03 3.02
N ILE A 84 -4.69 -2.36 3.25
CA ILE A 84 -3.69 -2.99 4.13
C ILE A 84 -2.36 -3.11 3.39
N ASP A 85 -2.43 -3.48 2.10
CA ASP A 85 -1.31 -3.40 1.19
C ASP A 85 -1.08 -1.95 0.75
N PHE A 86 0.14 -1.62 0.38
CA PHE A 86 0.51 -0.28 -0.05
C PHE A 86 0.15 0.00 -1.52
N GLN A 87 -0.95 -0.59 -2.04
CA GLN A 87 -1.45 -0.29 -3.36
C GLN A 87 -2.15 1.07 -3.40
N ILE A 88 -1.90 1.80 -4.46
CA ILE A 88 -2.56 3.08 -4.73
C ILE A 88 -3.20 3.09 -6.12
N LYS A 89 -4.21 3.95 -6.29
CA LYS A 89 -4.75 4.29 -7.60
C LYS A 89 -4.28 5.70 -7.97
N PHE A 90 -3.45 5.80 -9.00
CA PHE A 90 -2.87 7.07 -9.43
C PHE A 90 -2.98 7.22 -10.96
N ASN A 91 -3.60 8.30 -11.42
CA ASN A 91 -3.84 8.57 -12.85
C ASN A 91 -4.48 7.40 -13.62
N GLY A 92 -5.41 6.67 -12.98
CA GLY A 92 -6.08 5.51 -13.55
C GLY A 92 -5.30 4.19 -13.46
N TYR A 93 -4.04 4.22 -13.07
CA TYR A 93 -3.20 3.04 -12.87
C TYR A 93 -3.29 2.52 -11.44
N ARG A 94 -3.23 1.19 -11.28
CA ARG A 94 -3.07 0.52 -10.00
C ARG A 94 -1.58 0.28 -9.79
N ILE A 95 -1.00 0.90 -8.78
CA ILE A 95 0.43 0.91 -8.51
C ILE A 95 0.71 0.23 -7.18
N GLU A 96 1.62 -0.73 -7.20
CA GLU A 96 2.20 -1.37 -6.03
C GLU A 96 3.39 -0.52 -5.55
N LEU A 97 3.24 0.19 -4.43
CA LEU A 97 4.35 1.00 -3.89
C LEU A 97 5.55 0.15 -3.48
N GLU A 98 5.32 -1.11 -3.10
CA GLU A 98 6.40 -2.05 -2.76
C GLU A 98 7.32 -2.35 -3.94
N GLU A 99 6.81 -2.35 -5.18
CA GLU A 99 7.64 -2.49 -6.37
C GLU A 99 8.62 -1.31 -6.52
N ILE A 100 8.12 -0.08 -6.28
CA ILE A 100 8.98 1.10 -6.29
C ILE A 100 10.01 1.04 -5.17
N ASN A 101 9.59 0.65 -3.95
CA ASN A 101 10.47 0.49 -2.78
C ASN A 101 11.60 -0.50 -3.04
N PHE A 102 11.28 -1.61 -3.68
CA PHE A 102 12.25 -2.63 -4.05
C PHE A 102 13.36 -2.07 -4.96
N TYR A 103 13.00 -1.33 -6.02
CA TYR A 103 13.99 -0.76 -6.93
C TYR A 103 14.73 0.43 -6.31
N LEU A 104 14.08 1.26 -5.48
CA LEU A 104 14.77 2.28 -4.69
C LEU A 104 15.86 1.68 -3.82
N THR A 105 15.54 0.60 -3.09
CA THR A 105 16.49 -0.06 -2.18
C THR A 105 17.62 -0.78 -2.91
N LYS A 106 17.39 -1.24 -4.14
CA LYS A 106 18.44 -1.82 -5.00
C LYS A 106 19.45 -0.81 -5.53
N ASN A 107 19.11 0.46 -5.53
CA ASN A 107 20.00 1.51 -6.03
C ASN A 107 21.26 1.60 -5.18
N LYS A 108 22.43 1.73 -5.84
CA LYS A 108 23.75 1.72 -5.18
C LYS A 108 23.96 2.86 -4.20
N LEU A 109 23.27 3.98 -4.35
CA LEU A 109 23.39 5.18 -3.54
C LEU A 109 22.45 5.17 -2.33
N VAL A 110 21.38 4.36 -2.39
CA VAL A 110 20.30 4.34 -1.40
C VAL A 110 20.57 3.27 -0.34
N ARG A 111 20.40 3.63 0.92
CA ARG A 111 20.38 2.70 2.06
C ARG A 111 18.97 2.17 2.28
N TYR A 112 18.01 3.09 2.40
CA TYR A 112 16.59 2.80 2.49
C TYR A 112 15.81 3.78 1.59
N GLY A 113 14.80 3.28 0.91
CA GLY A 113 13.94 4.09 0.05
C GLY A 113 12.49 3.63 0.14
N VAL A 114 11.57 4.58 0.34
CA VAL A 114 10.13 4.33 0.44
C VAL A 114 9.38 5.30 -0.44
N ALA A 115 8.53 4.76 -1.29
CA ALA A 115 7.55 5.52 -2.03
C ALA A 115 6.29 5.70 -1.18
N ALA A 116 5.83 6.93 -1.05
CA ALA A 116 4.64 7.30 -0.29
C ALA A 116 3.69 8.14 -1.13
N PRO A 117 2.37 7.92 -1.05
CA PRO A 117 1.40 8.77 -1.72
C PRO A 117 1.21 10.06 -0.94
N LYS A 118 1.29 11.20 -1.62
CA LYS A 118 0.77 12.48 -1.12
C LYS A 118 -0.67 12.61 -1.58
N TYR A 119 -1.59 12.82 -0.64
CA TYR A 119 -3.01 12.92 -0.94
C TYR A 119 -3.47 14.36 -1.10
N ASN A 120 -4.49 14.55 -1.91
CA ASN A 120 -5.31 15.75 -1.97
C ASN A 120 -6.30 15.77 -0.78
N LYS A 121 -7.05 16.88 -0.63
CA LYS A 121 -8.09 17.02 0.39
C LYS A 121 -9.25 16.02 0.22
N ASP A 122 -9.49 15.53 -0.98
CA ASP A 122 -10.50 14.53 -1.34
C ASP A 122 -9.99 13.09 -1.23
N HIS A 123 -8.78 12.89 -0.66
CA HIS A 123 -8.11 11.61 -0.52
C HIS A 123 -7.69 10.93 -1.83
N THR A 124 -7.76 11.61 -2.97
CA THR A 124 -7.11 11.13 -4.20
C THR A 124 -5.61 11.32 -4.11
N VAL A 125 -4.84 10.47 -4.80
CA VAL A 125 -3.38 10.59 -4.83
C VAL A 125 -3.01 11.76 -5.73
N LYS A 126 -2.28 12.74 -5.17
CA LYS A 126 -1.76 13.91 -5.87
C LYS A 126 -0.47 13.59 -6.60
N GLN A 127 0.43 12.87 -5.94
CA GLN A 127 1.76 12.52 -6.43
C GLN A 127 2.36 11.38 -5.61
N ILE A 128 3.34 10.71 -6.17
CA ILE A 128 4.19 9.75 -5.46
C ILE A 128 5.45 10.48 -5.02
N VAL A 129 5.77 10.39 -3.73
CA VAL A 129 6.97 10.95 -3.11
C VAL A 129 7.91 9.83 -2.75
N ALA A 130 9.18 9.92 -3.10
CA ALA A 130 10.23 9.02 -2.62
C ALA A 130 10.93 9.66 -1.43
N GLU A 131 10.84 9.02 -0.27
CA GLU A 131 11.63 9.33 0.94
C GLU A 131 12.86 8.43 0.95
N ILE A 132 14.04 9.02 1.03
CA ILE A 132 15.31 8.33 0.79
C ILE A 132 16.31 8.61 1.92
N GLU A 133 16.83 7.55 2.49
CA GLU A 133 18.03 7.56 3.30
C GLU A 133 19.21 7.09 2.43
N LEU A 134 20.21 7.92 2.28
CA LEU A 134 21.40 7.63 1.47
C LEU A 134 22.40 6.78 2.26
N LYS A 135 23.24 6.04 1.54
CA LYS A 135 24.41 5.40 2.13
C LYS A 135 25.40 6.44 2.64
N GLU A 136 26.20 6.03 3.60
CA GLU A 136 27.22 6.90 4.21
C GLU A 136 28.16 7.50 3.16
N GLY A 137 28.47 8.79 3.33
CA GLY A 137 29.36 9.54 2.45
C GLY A 137 28.76 9.99 1.11
N VAL A 138 27.63 9.44 0.65
CA VAL A 138 27.04 9.77 -0.65
C VAL A 138 26.59 11.23 -0.70
N ARG A 139 25.97 11.75 0.38
CA ARG A 139 25.49 13.13 0.45
C ARG A 139 26.58 14.18 0.32
N ARG A 140 27.84 13.80 0.61
CA ARG A 140 29.02 14.70 0.48
C ARG A 140 29.57 14.75 -0.95
N GLN A 141 29.25 13.73 -1.78
CA GLN A 141 29.80 13.57 -3.12
C GLN A 141 28.93 14.20 -4.21
N TYR A 142 27.62 14.32 -3.96
CA TYR A 142 26.66 14.73 -4.99
C TYR A 142 25.67 15.76 -4.43
N SER A 143 25.25 16.69 -5.30
CA SER A 143 24.11 17.56 -4.99
C SER A 143 22.79 16.76 -5.02
N GLU A 144 21.77 17.25 -4.32
CA GLU A 144 20.44 16.61 -4.33
C GLU A 144 19.84 16.51 -5.74
N ALA A 145 20.09 17.49 -6.60
CA ALA A 145 19.66 17.47 -8.00
C ALA A 145 20.34 16.33 -8.80
N ALA A 146 21.66 16.14 -8.58
CA ALA A 146 22.40 15.05 -9.22
C ALA A 146 21.93 13.67 -8.70
N LEU A 147 21.72 13.54 -7.39
CA LEU A 147 21.19 12.33 -6.78
C LEU A 147 19.82 11.96 -7.33
N THR A 148 18.91 12.95 -7.39
CA THR A 148 17.57 12.76 -7.94
C THR A 148 17.60 12.31 -9.39
N LYS A 149 18.46 12.91 -10.20
CA LYS A 149 18.61 12.52 -11.62
C LYS A 149 19.09 11.07 -11.73
N MET A 150 20.16 10.70 -11.01
CA MET A 150 20.74 9.36 -11.06
C MET A 150 19.76 8.28 -10.57
N ILE A 151 19.07 8.51 -9.45
CA ILE A 151 18.09 7.57 -8.91
C ILE A 151 16.89 7.43 -9.86
N ARG A 152 16.40 8.53 -10.40
CA ARG A 152 15.29 8.54 -11.35
C ARG A 152 15.62 7.81 -12.67
N GLU A 153 16.82 8.00 -13.21
CA GLU A 153 17.30 7.31 -14.41
C GLU A 153 17.45 5.80 -14.16
N ASP A 154 17.84 5.41 -12.95
CA ASP A 154 17.94 4.00 -12.58
C ASP A 154 16.56 3.36 -12.42
N LEU A 155 15.61 4.03 -11.76
CA LEU A 155 14.22 3.59 -11.67
C LEU A 155 13.59 3.44 -13.06
N ALA A 156 13.81 4.39 -13.96
CA ALA A 156 13.23 4.39 -15.31
C ALA A 156 13.65 3.18 -16.18
N LYS A 157 14.72 2.48 -15.81
CA LYS A 157 15.14 1.23 -16.48
C LYS A 157 14.33 0.02 -16.02
N ASN A 158 13.67 0.10 -14.89
CA ASN A 158 13.14 -1.06 -14.18
C ASN A 158 11.63 -1.00 -13.94
N ILE A 159 11.04 0.20 -13.85
CA ILE A 159 9.62 0.39 -13.58
C ILE A 159 8.96 1.24 -14.65
N MET A 160 7.64 1.16 -14.73
CA MET A 160 6.87 1.91 -15.73
C MET A 160 6.92 3.43 -15.46
N PRO A 161 6.86 4.29 -16.49
CA PRO A 161 6.98 5.73 -16.35
C PRO A 161 5.97 6.35 -15.37
N TYR A 162 4.75 5.82 -15.29
CA TYR A 162 3.71 6.31 -14.38
C TYR A 162 3.95 5.96 -12.90
N MET A 163 4.90 5.05 -12.62
CA MET A 163 5.29 4.65 -11.27
C MET A 163 6.45 5.50 -10.71
N ILE A 164 7.15 6.24 -11.57
CA ILE A 164 8.32 7.03 -11.16
C ILE A 164 7.87 8.16 -10.22
N PRO A 165 8.45 8.27 -9.01
CA PRO A 165 8.14 9.34 -8.08
C PRO A 165 8.36 10.72 -8.69
N GLN A 166 7.45 11.66 -8.40
CA GLN A 166 7.52 13.03 -8.89
C GLN A 166 8.32 13.93 -7.95
N ARG A 167 8.47 13.52 -6.68
CA ARG A 167 9.24 14.25 -5.68
C ARG A 167 10.17 13.30 -4.93
N TYR A 168 11.36 13.77 -4.62
CA TYR A 168 12.40 13.05 -3.86
C TYR A 168 12.76 13.88 -2.64
N ILE A 169 12.76 13.27 -1.47
CA ILE A 169 13.11 13.90 -0.20
C ILE A 169 14.21 13.05 0.45
N TYR A 170 15.30 13.70 0.83
CA TYR A 170 16.47 13.04 1.41
C TYR A 170 16.48 13.26 2.92
N GLN A 171 16.32 12.17 3.66
CA GLN A 171 16.33 12.15 5.12
C GLN A 171 17.69 11.67 5.65
N ASP A 172 18.05 12.07 6.86
CA ASP A 172 19.23 11.54 7.56
C ASP A 172 18.97 10.12 8.09
N ALA A 173 17.72 9.84 8.50
CA ALA A 173 17.25 8.52 8.87
C ALA A 173 15.76 8.39 8.58
N LEU A 174 15.33 7.22 8.07
CA LEU A 174 13.92 6.88 7.96
C LEU A 174 13.42 6.20 9.25
N PRO A 175 12.13 6.36 9.59
CA PRO A 175 11.54 5.68 10.75
C PRO A 175 11.63 4.16 10.58
N ILE A 176 12.08 3.49 11.64
CA ILE A 176 12.27 2.03 11.68
C ILE A 176 11.25 1.43 12.64
N SER A 177 10.56 0.36 12.23
CA SER A 177 9.65 -0.43 13.04
C SER A 177 10.41 -1.25 14.09
N GLN A 178 9.70 -1.79 15.09
CA GLN A 178 10.28 -2.68 16.11
C GLN A 178 11.00 -3.90 15.51
N ASN A 179 10.63 -4.32 14.30
CA ASN A 179 11.23 -5.45 13.60
C ASN A 179 12.46 -5.06 12.74
N GLY A 180 12.99 -3.85 12.89
CA GLY A 180 14.18 -3.38 12.17
C GLY A 180 13.95 -3.05 10.68
N LYS A 181 12.70 -3.00 10.21
CA LYS A 181 12.34 -2.59 8.86
C LYS A 181 11.84 -1.15 8.84
N VAL A 182 11.94 -0.47 7.69
CA VAL A 182 11.36 0.87 7.55
C VAL A 182 9.85 0.84 7.83
N ASP A 183 9.39 1.75 8.69
CA ASP A 183 7.97 1.93 8.99
C ASP A 183 7.29 2.76 7.88
N ILE A 184 6.80 2.07 6.85
CA ILE A 184 6.14 2.69 5.70
C ILE A 184 4.92 3.50 6.11
N LYS A 185 4.15 3.05 7.12
CA LYS A 185 2.98 3.79 7.62
C LYS A 185 3.38 5.12 8.25
N ALA A 186 4.46 5.14 9.01
CA ALA A 186 5.02 6.37 9.59
C ALA A 186 5.48 7.33 8.50
N VAL A 187 6.19 6.83 7.46
CA VAL A 187 6.61 7.64 6.30
C VAL A 187 5.40 8.24 5.57
N ILE A 188 4.37 7.44 5.27
CA ILE A 188 3.14 7.94 4.62
C ILE A 188 2.47 9.02 5.47
N LYS A 189 2.42 8.84 6.79
CA LYS A 189 1.86 9.84 7.71
C LYS A 189 2.64 11.15 7.69
N GLU A 190 3.97 11.07 7.63
CA GLU A 190 4.85 12.24 7.56
C GLU A 190 4.68 13.04 6.27
N VAL A 191 4.68 12.35 5.13
CA VAL A 191 4.44 12.95 3.81
C VAL A 191 3.09 13.68 3.76
N ASN A 192 2.10 13.30 4.57
CA ASN A 192 0.74 13.83 4.54
C ASN A 192 0.41 14.80 5.70
N LYS A 193 1.39 15.19 6.51
CA LYS A 193 1.27 16.36 7.41
C LYS A 193 1.32 17.65 6.58
#